data_f58ca0648d1c0dcb96ba30a321e3a80b
#
_entry.id   f58ca0648d1c0dcb96ba30a321e3a80b
#
_cell.length_a   1.000
_cell.length_b   1.000
_cell.length_c   1.000
_cell.angle_alpha   90.00
_cell.angle_beta   90.00
_cell.angle_gamma   90.00
#
_symmetry.space_group_name_H-M   'P 1'
#
loop_
_entity.id
_entity.type
_entity.pdbx_description
1 polymer ?
#
loop_
_entity_poly.entity_id
_entity_poly.type
_entity_poly.pdbx_seq_one_letter_code
_entity_poly.pdbx_strand_id
1 'polypeptide(L)'
;MGKRAVILSALLALVATLLLVQPASAQEEDPCANPPPGAIPGTPGNDVLRGTPEADVIVAGDGNDVILSLGGDDLICAGLGNDKVVTGDGTDMVAADDLGFFGDPNAPGGNDVVITGAGDDEILAGPGNDIVNGGPGADFLPLAQGNDTGIGGPGDDLIIGGFGTDILLGGTGMDQLFGGQDSDLINGGPGDDLLVGDIPNMASESGLPSTVDPTPHVDVCIGAGGTDQALTCERTVAI
;
A
#
# COMPACT_ATOMS: atom_id res chain seq x y z
N MET A 1 5.54 12.81 -30.01
CA MET A 1 4.90 12.77 -28.67
C MET A 1 3.97 11.57 -28.69
N GLY A 2 4.39 10.48 -28.07
CA GLY A 2 3.84 9.16 -28.33
C GLY A 2 2.71 8.79 -27.37
N LYS A 3 1.94 7.80 -27.79
CA LYS A 3 0.81 7.19 -27.06
C LYS A 3 1.15 6.73 -25.61
N ARG A 4 2.44 6.68 -25.26
CA ARG A 4 2.96 6.26 -23.95
C ARG A 4 2.76 7.29 -22.83
N ALA A 5 2.85 8.60 -23.13
CA ALA A 5 2.58 9.67 -22.16
C ALA A 5 1.09 9.80 -21.80
N VAL A 6 0.21 9.34 -22.70
CA VAL A 6 -1.24 9.38 -22.47
C VAL A 6 -1.71 8.25 -21.55
N ILE A 7 -1.01 7.10 -21.54
CA ILE A 7 -1.38 5.96 -20.70
C ILE A 7 -0.95 6.22 -19.25
N LEU A 8 0.24 6.79 -19.04
CA LEU A 8 0.72 7.12 -17.69
C LEU A 8 -0.14 8.21 -17.03
N SER A 9 -0.54 9.24 -17.81
CA SER A 9 -1.44 10.28 -17.29
C SER A 9 -2.87 9.78 -17.08
N ALA A 10 -3.31 8.75 -17.80
CA ALA A 10 -4.63 8.17 -17.62
C ALA A 10 -4.71 7.25 -16.40
N LEU A 11 -3.62 6.53 -16.08
CA LEU A 11 -3.55 5.68 -14.90
C LEU A 11 -3.45 6.51 -13.62
N LEU A 12 -2.61 7.55 -13.62
CA LEU A 12 -2.51 8.50 -12.52
C LEU A 12 -3.81 9.28 -12.30
N ALA A 13 -4.52 9.65 -13.41
CA ALA A 13 -5.83 10.27 -13.34
C ALA A 13 -6.91 9.29 -12.85
N LEU A 14 -6.77 7.99 -13.08
CA LEU A 14 -7.73 6.99 -12.62
C LEU A 14 -7.63 6.79 -11.10
N VAL A 15 -6.42 6.72 -10.55
CA VAL A 15 -6.20 6.65 -9.09
C VAL A 15 -6.65 7.97 -8.42
N ALA A 16 -6.32 9.13 -9.00
CA ALA A 16 -6.76 10.42 -8.47
C ALA A 16 -8.27 10.67 -8.66
N THR A 17 -8.91 10.12 -9.70
CA THR A 17 -10.36 10.27 -9.90
C THR A 17 -11.18 9.28 -9.09
N LEU A 18 -10.63 8.14 -8.72
CA LEU A 18 -11.29 7.23 -7.77
C LEU A 18 -11.35 7.84 -6.37
N LEU A 19 -10.34 8.66 -6.00
CA LEU A 19 -10.29 9.40 -4.73
C LEU A 19 -11.06 10.73 -4.72
N LEU A 20 -11.47 11.29 -5.90
CA LEU A 20 -12.01 12.66 -5.98
C LEU A 20 -13.45 12.78 -6.50
N VAL A 21 -14.11 11.70 -6.92
CA VAL A 21 -15.49 11.77 -7.41
C VAL A 21 -16.39 10.89 -6.54
N GLN A 22 -16.61 11.34 -5.34
CA GLN A 22 -17.80 10.95 -4.59
C GLN A 22 -18.85 12.07 -4.70
N PRO A 23 -20.05 11.80 -5.19
CA PRO A 23 -21.13 12.77 -5.13
C PRO A 23 -21.49 13.01 -3.66
N ALA A 24 -21.64 14.27 -3.28
CA ALA A 24 -21.92 14.75 -1.93
C ALA A 24 -23.27 14.28 -1.31
N SER A 25 -23.81 13.15 -1.72
CA SER A 25 -25.09 12.61 -1.27
C SER A 25 -25.06 11.15 -0.78
N ALA A 26 -23.88 10.50 -0.76
CA ALA A 26 -23.62 9.33 0.04
C ALA A 26 -22.36 9.65 0.85
N GLN A 27 -22.49 10.03 2.09
CA GLN A 27 -21.44 9.79 3.06
C GLN A 27 -21.42 8.25 3.17
N GLU A 28 -20.53 7.60 2.42
CA GLU A 28 -20.07 6.28 2.83
C GLU A 28 -19.48 6.52 4.22
N GLU A 29 -20.19 6.02 5.21
CA GLU A 29 -19.73 6.10 6.59
C GLU A 29 -18.45 5.28 6.62
N ASP A 30 -17.34 5.93 6.99
CA ASP A 30 -16.08 5.27 7.21
C ASP A 30 -16.30 4.11 8.20
N PRO A 31 -16.15 2.86 7.78
CA PRO A 31 -16.45 1.72 8.63
C PRO A 31 -15.47 1.57 9.78
N CYS A 32 -14.30 2.20 9.71
CA CYS A 32 -13.34 2.27 10.81
C CYS A 32 -13.82 3.25 11.89
N ALA A 33 -14.35 4.41 11.47
CA ALA A 33 -14.89 5.41 12.40
C ALA A 33 -16.29 5.04 12.92
N ASN A 34 -17.11 4.37 12.11
CA ASN A 34 -18.47 3.97 12.44
C ASN A 34 -18.71 2.49 12.13
N PRO A 35 -18.15 1.59 12.94
CA PRO A 35 -18.22 0.16 12.66
C PRO A 35 -19.65 -0.36 12.62
N PRO A 36 -19.97 -1.26 11.68
CA PRO A 36 -21.31 -1.84 11.58
C PRO A 36 -21.65 -2.68 12.82
N PRO A 37 -22.95 -2.94 13.06
CA PRO A 37 -23.36 -3.87 14.10
C PRO A 37 -22.77 -5.27 13.87
N GLY A 38 -22.08 -5.81 14.86
CA GLY A 38 -21.40 -7.10 14.79
C GLY A 38 -19.90 -7.01 14.57
N ALA A 39 -19.35 -5.82 14.34
CA ALA A 39 -17.89 -5.63 14.31
C ALA A 39 -17.24 -6.11 15.62
N ILE A 40 -16.02 -6.59 15.52
CA ILE A 40 -15.18 -7.01 16.64
C ILE A 40 -14.38 -5.80 17.11
N PRO A 41 -14.70 -5.19 18.25
CA PRO A 41 -14.00 -4.01 18.72
C PRO A 41 -12.81 -4.39 19.61
N GLY A 42 -11.73 -3.61 19.51
CA GLY A 42 -10.67 -3.53 20.51
C GLY A 42 -10.90 -2.41 21.52
N THR A 43 -9.82 -2.00 22.17
CA THR A 43 -9.77 -0.96 23.22
C THR A 43 -8.64 0.04 22.89
N PRO A 44 -8.52 1.19 23.57
CA PRO A 44 -7.35 2.04 23.44
C PRO A 44 -6.10 1.49 24.13
N GLY A 45 -5.72 0.25 23.86
CA GLY A 45 -4.56 -0.41 24.44
C GLY A 45 -4.31 -1.74 23.78
N ASN A 46 -3.15 -2.30 23.96
CA ASN A 46 -2.70 -3.50 23.24
C ASN A 46 -3.68 -4.67 23.38
N ASP A 47 -4.30 -5.05 22.29
CA ASP A 47 -5.30 -6.10 22.21
C ASP A 47 -4.80 -7.33 21.45
N VAL A 48 -5.48 -8.44 21.63
CA VAL A 48 -5.35 -9.63 20.78
C VAL A 48 -6.75 -9.99 20.28
N LEU A 49 -7.01 -9.66 19.01
CA LEU A 49 -8.30 -9.83 18.39
C LEU A 49 -8.28 -11.03 17.44
N ARG A 50 -9.38 -11.72 17.41
CA ARG A 50 -9.53 -12.89 16.54
C ARG A 50 -10.92 -12.90 15.90
N GLY A 51 -10.94 -13.00 14.58
CA GLY A 51 -12.13 -13.19 13.77
C GLY A 51 -12.55 -14.67 13.65
N THR A 52 -13.32 -14.93 12.64
CA THR A 52 -13.95 -16.19 12.28
C THR A 52 -13.52 -16.63 10.86
N PRO A 53 -13.92 -17.78 10.35
CA PRO A 53 -13.71 -18.13 8.94
C PRO A 53 -14.69 -17.46 7.96
N GLU A 54 -15.56 -16.60 8.42
CA GLU A 54 -16.52 -15.82 7.64
C GLU A 54 -16.08 -14.36 7.62
N ALA A 55 -16.60 -13.55 6.69
CA ALA A 55 -16.30 -12.13 6.56
C ALA A 55 -16.53 -11.36 7.88
N ASP A 56 -15.49 -10.76 8.40
CA ASP A 56 -15.48 -10.00 9.66
C ASP A 56 -15.18 -8.52 9.44
N VAL A 57 -15.59 -7.69 10.38
CA VAL A 57 -15.13 -6.32 10.52
C VAL A 57 -14.46 -6.21 11.89
N ILE A 58 -13.16 -5.87 11.90
CA ILE A 58 -12.37 -5.75 13.13
C ILE A 58 -11.87 -4.32 13.24
N VAL A 59 -12.12 -3.67 14.38
CA VAL A 59 -11.65 -2.30 14.65
C VAL A 59 -10.89 -2.33 15.97
N ALA A 60 -9.56 -2.34 15.89
CA ALA A 60 -8.72 -2.57 17.08
C ALA A 60 -8.56 -1.30 17.92
N GLY A 61 -8.29 -0.15 17.31
CA GLY A 61 -8.19 1.14 18.01
C GLY A 61 -6.75 1.58 18.22
N ASP A 62 -6.49 2.31 19.31
CA ASP A 62 -5.11 2.71 19.64
C ASP A 62 -4.40 1.56 20.37
N GLY A 63 -3.12 1.38 20.12
CA GLY A 63 -2.34 0.38 20.87
C GLY A 63 -1.46 -0.45 19.93
N ASN A 64 -0.69 -1.35 20.46
CA ASN A 64 0.06 -2.29 19.64
C ASN A 64 -0.70 -3.61 19.61
N ASP A 65 -1.49 -3.80 18.58
CA ASP A 65 -2.48 -4.87 18.52
C ASP A 65 -1.99 -6.09 17.74
N VAL A 66 -2.59 -7.22 18.02
CA VAL A 66 -2.38 -8.45 17.27
C VAL A 66 -3.74 -8.92 16.76
N ILE A 67 -3.91 -8.90 15.44
CA ILE A 67 -5.16 -9.20 14.79
C ILE A 67 -4.98 -10.45 13.92
N LEU A 68 -5.89 -11.41 14.08
CA LEU A 68 -5.96 -12.62 13.28
C LEU A 68 -7.41 -12.80 12.83
N SER A 69 -7.72 -12.47 11.58
CA SER A 69 -9.10 -12.56 11.10
C SER A 69 -9.48 -13.95 10.59
N LEU A 70 -8.56 -14.72 10.04
CA LEU A 70 -8.61 -16.13 9.64
C LEU A 70 -9.00 -16.37 8.18
N GLY A 71 -10.12 -15.96 7.73
CA GLY A 71 -10.53 -16.12 6.34
C GLY A 71 -11.95 -15.63 6.11
N GLY A 72 -12.36 -15.49 4.87
CA GLY A 72 -13.51 -14.70 4.47
C GLY A 72 -13.04 -13.31 4.01
N ASP A 73 -13.88 -12.54 3.39
CA ASP A 73 -13.53 -11.19 2.92
C ASP A 73 -13.62 -10.22 4.11
N ASP A 74 -12.47 -9.92 4.72
CA ASP A 74 -12.40 -9.20 5.98
C ASP A 74 -12.10 -7.71 5.80
N LEU A 75 -12.61 -6.89 6.71
CA LEU A 75 -12.25 -5.48 6.84
C LEU A 75 -11.59 -5.25 8.19
N ILE A 76 -10.32 -4.85 8.14
CA ILE A 76 -9.50 -4.63 9.32
C ILE A 76 -9.12 -3.15 9.42
N CYS A 77 -9.41 -2.55 10.56
CA CYS A 77 -8.94 -1.22 10.95
C CYS A 77 -8.07 -1.41 12.19
N ALA A 78 -6.75 -1.44 12.02
CA ALA A 78 -5.85 -1.67 13.14
C ALA A 78 -5.74 -0.40 14.02
N GLY A 79 -5.52 0.75 13.42
CA GLY A 79 -5.52 2.04 14.12
C GLY A 79 -4.12 2.52 14.48
N LEU A 80 -3.99 3.31 15.56
CA LEU A 80 -2.68 3.88 15.89
C LEU A 80 -1.82 2.92 16.71
N GLY A 81 -0.60 2.71 16.30
CA GLY A 81 0.37 1.90 17.06
C GLY A 81 1.10 0.91 16.18
N ASN A 82 1.97 0.10 16.76
CA ASN A 82 2.70 -0.88 15.97
C ASN A 82 1.93 -2.21 15.96
N ASP A 83 1.20 -2.44 14.89
CA ASP A 83 0.23 -3.51 14.80
C ASP A 83 0.75 -4.73 14.05
N LYS A 84 0.16 -5.85 14.32
CA LYS A 84 0.39 -7.10 13.58
C LYS A 84 -0.93 -7.66 13.10
N VAL A 85 -1.10 -7.65 11.78
CA VAL A 85 -2.31 -8.14 11.13
C VAL A 85 -1.98 -9.38 10.31
N VAL A 86 -2.77 -10.42 10.49
CA VAL A 86 -2.76 -11.60 9.63
C VAL A 86 -4.20 -11.91 9.27
N THR A 87 -4.54 -11.82 7.99
CA THR A 87 -5.93 -12.04 7.58
C THR A 87 -6.20 -13.49 7.22
N GLY A 88 -5.67 -14.04 6.17
CA GLY A 88 -5.90 -15.43 5.78
C GLY A 88 -6.36 -15.51 4.33
N ASP A 89 -7.26 -16.44 4.01
CA ASP A 89 -7.78 -16.55 2.65
C ASP A 89 -9.03 -15.68 2.50
N GLY A 90 -9.13 -14.91 1.45
CA GLY A 90 -10.27 -14.02 1.16
C GLY A 90 -9.82 -12.77 0.42
N THR A 91 -10.75 -11.92 0.03
CA THR A 91 -10.43 -10.59 -0.49
C THR A 91 -10.52 -9.61 0.67
N ASP A 92 -9.35 -9.28 1.22
CA ASP A 92 -9.26 -8.54 2.46
C ASP A 92 -8.94 -7.06 2.22
N MET A 93 -9.48 -6.20 3.09
CA MET A 93 -9.12 -4.79 3.14
C MET A 93 -8.54 -4.49 4.52
N VAL A 94 -7.30 -4.01 4.53
CA VAL A 94 -6.58 -3.65 5.76
C VAL A 94 -6.20 -2.17 5.72
N ALA A 95 -6.67 -1.42 6.70
CA ALA A 95 -6.14 -0.12 7.08
C ALA A 95 -5.29 -0.31 8.34
N ALA A 96 -3.97 -0.25 8.20
CA ALA A 96 -3.07 -0.43 9.34
C ALA A 96 -3.10 0.80 10.24
N ASP A 97 -3.10 2.00 9.65
CA ASP A 97 -3.26 3.26 10.37
C ASP A 97 -4.58 3.99 10.01
N ASP A 98 -4.85 5.10 10.66
CA ASP A 98 -6.05 5.91 10.42
C ASP A 98 -6.03 6.52 9.00
N LEU A 99 -7.05 6.20 8.21
CA LEU A 99 -7.20 6.65 6.81
C LEU A 99 -7.33 8.17 6.62
N GLY A 100 -7.50 8.94 7.70
CA GLY A 100 -7.74 10.38 7.65
C GLY A 100 -6.56 11.23 7.20
N PHE A 101 -5.35 10.68 7.06
CA PHE A 101 -4.11 11.44 6.97
C PHE A 101 -3.24 11.19 5.74
N PHE A 102 -3.78 10.65 4.65
CA PHE A 102 -3.03 10.51 3.41
C PHE A 102 -2.41 11.85 2.98
N GLY A 103 -1.07 11.92 2.99
CA GLY A 103 -0.30 13.07 2.54
C GLY A 103 0.07 14.09 3.63
N ASP A 104 -0.21 13.86 4.90
CA ASP A 104 0.35 14.65 6.00
C ASP A 104 1.66 14.00 6.50
N PRO A 105 2.85 14.57 6.23
CA PRO A 105 4.12 13.98 6.63
C PRO A 105 4.33 13.92 8.15
N ASN A 106 3.39 14.41 8.93
CA ASN A 106 3.42 14.36 10.38
C ASN A 106 2.22 13.61 10.96
N ALA A 107 1.51 12.85 10.12
CA ALA A 107 0.42 12.03 10.60
C ALA A 107 0.95 11.03 11.64
N PRO A 108 0.21 10.80 12.71
CA PRO A 108 0.56 9.73 13.64
C PRO A 108 0.32 8.37 12.97
N GLY A 109 1.25 7.45 13.16
CA GLY A 109 1.16 6.09 12.67
C GLY A 109 2.09 5.17 13.43
N GLY A 110 2.14 3.93 13.01
CA GLY A 110 2.94 2.88 13.63
C GLY A 110 3.92 2.23 12.69
N ASN A 111 4.73 1.32 13.18
CA ASN A 111 5.49 0.42 12.33
C ASN A 111 4.78 -0.93 12.33
N ASP A 112 4.05 -1.19 11.26
CA ASP A 112 3.10 -2.28 11.19
C ASP A 112 3.66 -3.49 10.45
N VAL A 113 3.10 -4.64 10.75
CA VAL A 113 3.37 -5.87 10.02
C VAL A 113 2.04 -6.44 9.57
N VAL A 114 1.79 -6.37 8.25
CA VAL A 114 0.57 -6.88 7.65
C VAL A 114 0.91 -8.05 6.73
N ILE A 115 0.26 -9.17 6.95
CA ILE A 115 0.36 -10.35 6.10
C ILE A 115 -1.06 -10.76 5.75
N THR A 116 -1.43 -10.58 4.51
CA THR A 116 -2.68 -11.13 4.00
C THR A 116 -2.43 -12.57 3.52
N GLY A 117 -3.35 -13.19 2.95
CA GLY A 117 -3.20 -14.58 2.56
C GLY A 117 -3.41 -14.77 1.09
N ALA A 118 -4.37 -15.59 0.70
CA ALA A 118 -4.71 -15.79 -0.70
C ALA A 118 -6.00 -15.04 -1.03
N GLY A 119 -5.96 -14.22 -2.05
CA GLY A 119 -7.06 -13.39 -2.51
C GLY A 119 -6.53 -12.12 -3.13
N ASP A 120 -7.38 -11.32 -3.72
CA ASP A 120 -7.00 -10.03 -4.27
C ASP A 120 -7.22 -8.98 -3.16
N ASP A 121 -6.13 -8.59 -2.48
CA ASP A 121 -6.16 -7.84 -1.23
C ASP A 121 -5.82 -6.35 -1.42
N GLU A 122 -6.35 -5.49 -0.53
CA GLU A 122 -6.04 -4.07 -0.48
C GLU A 122 -5.50 -3.71 0.91
N ILE A 123 -4.22 -3.26 0.98
CA ILE A 123 -3.55 -2.95 2.23
C ILE A 123 -3.03 -1.52 2.23
N LEU A 124 -3.62 -0.67 3.03
CA LEU A 124 -3.20 0.71 3.28
C LEU A 124 -2.32 0.71 4.53
N ALA A 125 -0.98 0.78 4.35
CA ALA A 125 -0.06 0.70 5.48
C ALA A 125 -0.09 1.97 6.34
N GLY A 126 0.06 3.14 5.73
CA GLY A 126 -0.02 4.40 6.45
C GLY A 126 1.34 5.02 6.78
N PRO A 127 1.41 5.90 7.80
CA PRO A 127 2.67 6.49 8.23
C PRO A 127 3.45 5.56 9.16
N GLY A 128 4.66 5.18 8.79
CA GLY A 128 5.48 4.29 9.64
C GLY A 128 6.60 3.66 8.84
N ASN A 129 7.33 2.71 9.42
CA ASN A 129 8.20 1.85 8.64
C ASN A 129 7.58 0.45 8.65
N ASP A 130 6.86 0.14 7.60
CA ASP A 130 5.92 -0.96 7.55
C ASP A 130 6.49 -2.17 6.80
N ILE A 131 5.97 -3.33 7.12
CA ILE A 131 6.24 -4.57 6.39
C ILE A 131 4.90 -5.14 5.94
N VAL A 132 4.69 -5.15 4.64
CA VAL A 132 3.44 -5.62 4.03
C VAL A 132 3.74 -6.78 3.09
N ASN A 133 2.97 -7.84 3.21
CA ASN A 133 3.02 -9.00 2.32
C ASN A 133 1.60 -9.35 1.88
N GLY A 134 1.30 -9.11 0.59
CA GLY A 134 0.01 -9.41 -0.02
C GLY A 134 -0.26 -10.91 -0.09
N GLY A 135 0.68 -11.68 -0.56
CA GLY A 135 0.48 -13.13 -0.71
C GLY A 135 0.11 -13.54 -2.13
N PRO A 136 -0.59 -14.66 -2.32
CA PRO A 136 -1.08 -15.03 -3.64
C PRO A 136 -2.37 -14.31 -4.01
N GLY A 137 -2.35 -13.53 -5.07
CA GLY A 137 -3.50 -12.76 -5.54
C GLY A 137 -3.06 -11.59 -6.41
N ALA A 138 -3.97 -10.75 -6.84
CA ALA A 138 -3.64 -9.50 -7.48
C ALA A 138 -3.84 -8.37 -6.46
N ASP A 139 -2.75 -8.02 -5.76
CA ASP A 139 -2.81 -7.21 -4.55
C ASP A 139 -2.54 -5.73 -4.83
N PHE A 140 -3.11 -4.86 -4.01
CA PHE A 140 -2.87 -3.43 -4.03
C PHE A 140 -2.28 -2.95 -2.70
N LEU A 141 -1.02 -2.52 -2.72
CA LEU A 141 -0.21 -2.19 -1.54
C LEU A 141 0.30 -0.74 -1.58
N PRO A 142 -0.50 0.27 -1.26
CA PRO A 142 -0.01 1.62 -0.98
C PRO A 142 0.60 1.68 0.43
N LEU A 143 1.94 1.93 0.51
CA LEU A 143 2.70 1.91 1.76
C LEU A 143 2.74 3.28 2.44
N ALA A 144 2.78 4.34 1.66
CA ALA A 144 2.64 5.76 2.03
C ALA A 144 3.90 6.44 2.58
N GLN A 145 4.15 6.51 3.86
CA GLN A 145 5.24 7.30 4.45
C GLN A 145 6.10 6.44 5.36
N GLY A 146 7.38 6.41 5.10
CA GLY A 146 8.33 5.63 5.91
C GLY A 146 9.38 4.96 5.06
N ASN A 147 10.18 4.11 5.69
CA ASN A 147 11.05 3.22 4.96
C ASN A 147 10.43 1.83 4.99
N ASP A 148 9.69 1.51 3.95
CA ASP A 148 8.77 0.41 3.94
C ASP A 148 9.31 -0.83 3.20
N THR A 149 8.71 -1.95 3.47
CA THR A 149 8.95 -3.19 2.71
C THR A 149 7.62 -3.74 2.21
N GLY A 150 7.41 -3.66 0.90
CA GLY A 150 6.26 -4.24 0.21
C GLY A 150 6.63 -5.50 -0.55
N ILE A 151 5.85 -6.54 -0.37
CA ILE A 151 5.99 -7.83 -1.05
C ILE A 151 4.62 -8.17 -1.65
N GLY A 152 4.53 -8.17 -2.98
CA GLY A 152 3.31 -8.60 -3.67
C GLY A 152 3.10 -10.10 -3.50
N GLY A 153 3.86 -10.89 -4.17
CA GLY A 153 3.78 -12.35 -4.10
C GLY A 153 3.55 -13.00 -5.45
N PRO A 154 2.80 -14.08 -5.52
CA PRO A 154 2.34 -14.62 -6.79
C PRO A 154 1.05 -13.94 -7.26
N GLY A 155 1.08 -13.24 -8.37
CA GLY A 155 -0.07 -12.53 -8.95
C GLY A 155 0.37 -11.28 -9.69
N ASP A 156 -0.57 -10.52 -10.22
CA ASP A 156 -0.28 -9.28 -10.92
C ASP A 156 -0.51 -8.11 -9.94
N ASP A 157 0.56 -7.68 -9.25
CA ASP A 157 0.47 -6.80 -8.09
C ASP A 157 0.71 -5.32 -8.44
N LEU A 158 0.12 -4.43 -7.64
CA LEU A 158 0.39 -2.99 -7.66
C LEU A 158 0.94 -2.54 -6.31
N ILE A 159 2.22 -2.14 -6.27
CA ILE A 159 2.89 -1.67 -5.06
C ILE A 159 3.32 -0.21 -5.24
N ILE A 160 3.01 0.62 -4.26
CA ILE A 160 3.40 2.03 -4.24
C ILE A 160 4.13 2.30 -2.92
N GLY A 161 5.44 2.55 -2.97
CA GLY A 161 6.26 2.87 -1.80
C GLY A 161 5.83 4.19 -1.18
N GLY A 162 6.09 5.29 -1.85
CA GLY A 162 5.61 6.60 -1.41
C GLY A 162 6.72 7.57 -1.01
N PHE A 163 6.82 7.91 0.25
CA PHE A 163 7.88 8.75 0.80
C PHE A 163 8.83 7.91 1.63
N GLY A 164 10.13 8.01 1.38
CA GLY A 164 11.16 7.29 2.12
C GLY A 164 11.93 6.30 1.27
N THR A 165 12.82 5.58 1.90
CA THR A 165 13.65 4.60 1.20
C THR A 165 13.03 3.21 1.31
N ASP A 166 12.41 2.77 0.24
CA ASP A 166 11.56 1.60 0.23
C ASP A 166 12.22 0.35 -0.41
N ILE A 167 11.72 -0.80 -0.04
CA ILE A 167 12.06 -2.08 -0.66
C ILE A 167 10.78 -2.68 -1.22
N LEU A 168 10.69 -2.76 -2.55
CA LEU A 168 9.51 -3.27 -3.24
C LEU A 168 9.87 -4.55 -4.00
N LEU A 169 9.16 -5.62 -3.71
CA LEU A 169 9.31 -6.93 -4.33
C LEU A 169 7.98 -7.33 -4.96
N GLY A 170 7.89 -7.35 -6.29
CA GLY A 170 6.68 -7.77 -7.01
C GLY A 170 6.39 -9.23 -6.75
N GLY A 171 7.22 -10.09 -7.23
CA GLY A 171 7.05 -11.54 -7.05
C GLY A 171 6.97 -12.25 -8.38
N THR A 172 5.95 -13.04 -8.60
CA THR A 172 5.72 -13.68 -9.92
C THR A 172 4.41 -13.15 -10.51
N GLY A 173 4.45 -12.67 -11.74
CA GLY A 173 3.29 -12.07 -12.39
C GLY A 173 3.68 -10.87 -13.22
N MET A 174 2.71 -10.07 -13.61
CA MET A 174 2.96 -8.78 -14.29
C MET A 174 2.75 -7.66 -13.29
N ASP A 175 3.84 -7.26 -12.62
CA ASP A 175 3.77 -6.37 -11.48
C ASP A 175 3.98 -4.90 -11.89
N GLN A 176 3.39 -4.00 -11.11
CA GLN A 176 3.56 -2.57 -11.25
C GLN A 176 4.10 -2.01 -9.93
N LEU A 177 5.37 -1.59 -9.92
CA LEU A 177 6.05 -1.12 -8.73
C LEU A 177 6.48 0.34 -8.91
N PHE A 178 6.04 1.17 -7.99
CA PHE A 178 6.34 2.61 -7.95
C PHE A 178 7.09 2.90 -6.66
N GLY A 179 8.38 3.25 -6.74
CA GLY A 179 9.19 3.62 -5.58
C GLY A 179 8.64 4.86 -4.90
N GLY A 180 8.68 5.98 -5.57
CA GLY A 180 8.11 7.21 -5.05
C GLY A 180 9.13 8.30 -4.89
N GLN A 181 9.36 8.80 -3.69
CA GLN A 181 10.38 9.77 -3.36
C GLN A 181 11.50 9.08 -2.55
N ASP A 182 12.69 9.67 -2.63
CA ASP A 182 13.91 9.14 -2.02
C ASP A 182 14.49 7.94 -2.81
N SER A 183 15.38 7.15 -2.19
CA SER A 183 16.14 6.12 -2.93
C SER A 183 15.59 4.73 -2.66
N ASP A 184 15.03 4.11 -3.68
CA ASP A 184 14.29 2.85 -3.55
C ASP A 184 15.03 1.65 -4.14
N LEU A 185 14.73 0.48 -3.60
CA LEU A 185 15.11 -0.81 -4.15
C LEU A 185 13.88 -1.52 -4.68
N ILE A 186 13.78 -1.64 -6.00
CA ILE A 186 12.63 -2.18 -6.68
C ILE A 186 13.02 -3.45 -7.44
N ASN A 187 12.35 -4.55 -7.17
CA ASN A 187 12.56 -5.82 -7.85
C ASN A 187 11.22 -6.38 -8.33
N GLY A 188 11.00 -6.38 -9.64
CA GLY A 188 9.79 -6.95 -10.24
C GLY A 188 9.69 -8.45 -10.03
N GLY A 189 10.77 -9.18 -10.24
CA GLY A 189 10.75 -10.63 -10.18
C GLY A 189 10.52 -11.27 -11.54
N PRO A 190 10.05 -12.52 -11.60
CA PRO A 190 9.70 -13.19 -12.85
C PRO A 190 8.36 -12.71 -13.42
N GLY A 191 8.39 -12.01 -14.54
CA GLY A 191 7.18 -11.49 -15.21
C GLY A 191 7.53 -10.42 -16.24
N ASP A 192 6.53 -9.80 -16.81
CA ASP A 192 6.68 -8.62 -17.67
C ASP A 192 6.29 -7.38 -16.84
N ASP A 193 7.24 -6.83 -16.09
CA ASP A 193 7.00 -5.87 -15.02
C ASP A 193 7.15 -4.42 -15.46
N LEU A 194 6.43 -3.52 -14.78
CA LEU A 194 6.59 -2.07 -14.86
C LEU A 194 7.21 -1.55 -13.57
N LEU A 195 8.46 -1.10 -13.65
CA LEU A 195 9.22 -0.57 -12.54
C LEU A 195 9.43 0.93 -12.72
N VAL A 196 8.99 1.71 -11.77
CA VAL A 196 9.10 3.17 -11.77
C VAL A 196 9.80 3.58 -10.47
N GLY A 197 10.98 4.17 -10.57
CA GLY A 197 11.68 4.75 -9.43
C GLY A 197 10.97 6.03 -8.97
N ASP A 198 11.63 7.17 -9.11
CA ASP A 198 11.02 8.45 -8.78
C ASP A 198 9.73 8.74 -9.55
N ILE A 199 8.68 9.12 -8.86
CA ILE A 199 7.50 9.74 -9.45
C ILE A 199 7.69 11.26 -9.39
N PRO A 200 8.11 11.90 -10.49
CA PRO A 200 8.30 13.34 -10.49
C PRO A 200 6.96 14.04 -10.26
N ASN A 201 6.84 14.81 -9.16
CA ASN A 201 5.73 15.69 -8.82
C ASN A 201 4.53 15.15 -8.02
N MET A 202 4.66 14.10 -7.22
CA MET A 202 3.59 13.82 -6.24
C MET A 202 3.33 15.02 -5.30
N ALA A 203 4.36 15.83 -4.98
CA ALA A 203 4.21 17.03 -4.15
C ALA A 203 3.52 18.23 -4.85
N SER A 204 3.41 18.24 -6.19
CA SER A 204 2.87 19.41 -6.90
C SER A 204 1.34 19.43 -7.04
N GLU A 205 0.69 18.28 -6.86
CA GLU A 205 -0.77 18.20 -6.99
C GLU A 205 -1.51 18.55 -5.69
N SER A 206 -0.84 18.49 -4.54
CA SER A 206 -1.42 18.86 -3.24
C SER A 206 -1.41 20.36 -2.95
N GLY A 207 -0.83 21.20 -3.85
CA GLY A 207 -0.73 22.64 -3.64
C GLY A 207 0.25 23.08 -2.55
N LEU A 208 1.04 22.16 -2.02
CA LEU A 208 2.16 22.46 -1.15
C LEU A 208 3.34 22.95 -1.98
N PRO A 209 4.15 23.91 -1.49
CA PRO A 209 5.32 24.36 -2.21
C PRO A 209 6.28 23.17 -2.36
N SER A 210 6.53 22.78 -3.60
CA SER A 210 7.55 21.79 -3.96
C SER A 210 8.88 22.27 -3.40
N THR A 211 9.29 21.74 -2.28
CA THR A 211 10.71 21.76 -1.91
C THR A 211 11.35 20.70 -2.78
N VAL A 212 11.88 21.12 -3.93
CA VAL A 212 12.72 20.24 -4.75
C VAL A 212 13.85 19.78 -3.83
N ASP A 213 13.84 18.52 -3.43
CA ASP A 213 14.95 17.93 -2.71
C ASP A 213 16.18 18.00 -3.64
N PRO A 214 17.23 18.74 -3.27
CA PRO A 214 18.44 18.85 -4.08
C PRO A 214 19.36 17.62 -3.96
N THR A 215 19.00 16.62 -3.18
CA THR A 215 19.81 15.41 -3.03
C THR A 215 19.56 14.47 -4.20
N PRO A 216 20.63 13.94 -4.83
CA PRO A 216 20.44 12.92 -5.85
C PRO A 216 19.97 11.62 -5.17
N HIS A 217 18.75 11.22 -5.46
CA HIS A 217 18.22 9.90 -5.08
C HIS A 217 18.68 8.87 -6.10
N VAL A 218 18.88 7.64 -5.67
CA VAL A 218 19.37 6.55 -6.53
C VAL A 218 18.44 5.36 -6.38
N ASP A 219 17.55 5.20 -7.36
CA ASP A 219 16.71 4.02 -7.42
C ASP A 219 17.41 2.87 -8.13
N VAL A 220 17.26 1.69 -7.58
CA VAL A 220 17.80 0.47 -8.15
C VAL A 220 16.65 -0.44 -8.56
N CYS A 221 16.43 -0.59 -9.85
CA CYS A 221 15.41 -1.46 -10.39
C CYS A 221 16.00 -2.75 -10.96
N ILE A 222 15.44 -3.86 -10.58
CA ILE A 222 15.87 -5.22 -10.98
C ILE A 222 14.68 -5.91 -11.62
N GLY A 223 14.82 -6.25 -12.91
CA GLY A 223 13.88 -7.13 -13.62
C GLY A 223 14.47 -8.52 -13.75
N ALA A 224 13.69 -9.56 -13.50
CA ALA A 224 14.14 -10.95 -13.52
C ALA A 224 13.23 -11.82 -14.38
N GLY A 225 13.59 -11.99 -15.66
CA GLY A 225 12.83 -12.78 -16.64
C GLY A 225 11.65 -12.00 -17.22
N GLY A 226 11.28 -12.25 -18.45
CA GLY A 226 10.22 -11.49 -19.13
C GLY A 226 10.73 -10.27 -19.90
N THR A 227 9.85 -9.31 -20.16
CA THR A 227 10.13 -8.02 -20.84
C THR A 227 9.82 -6.85 -19.93
N ASP A 228 10.70 -6.57 -19.01
CA ASP A 228 10.50 -5.55 -17.98
C ASP A 228 10.66 -4.12 -18.55
N GLN A 229 9.90 -3.20 -18.03
CA GLN A 229 10.02 -1.78 -18.32
C GLN A 229 10.43 -1.02 -17.06
N ALA A 230 11.64 -0.49 -17.03
CA ALA A 230 12.12 0.37 -15.95
C ALA A 230 12.09 1.84 -16.40
N LEU A 231 11.36 2.67 -15.69
CA LEU A 231 11.23 4.10 -15.92
C LEU A 231 11.76 4.87 -14.71
N THR A 232 12.47 5.98 -14.97
CA THR A 232 13.04 6.84 -13.92
C THR A 232 14.01 6.17 -12.94
N CYS A 233 14.39 4.92 -13.17
CA CYS A 233 15.38 4.22 -12.36
C CYS A 233 16.79 4.64 -12.77
N GLU A 234 17.61 5.05 -11.85
CA GLU A 234 18.99 5.51 -12.13
C GLU A 234 19.95 4.34 -12.36
N ARG A 235 19.64 3.18 -11.79
CA ARG A 235 20.38 1.93 -12.04
C ARG A 235 19.40 0.80 -12.34
N THR A 236 19.50 0.24 -13.54
CA THR A 236 18.71 -0.93 -13.94
C THR A 236 19.63 -2.14 -14.05
N VAL A 237 19.26 -3.23 -13.42
CA VAL A 237 19.94 -4.52 -13.48
C VAL A 237 18.99 -5.55 -14.07
N ALA A 238 19.30 -6.06 -15.25
CA ALA A 238 18.60 -7.23 -15.82
C ALA A 238 19.37 -8.49 -15.46
N ILE A 239 18.71 -9.50 -14.94
CA ILE A 239 19.28 -10.78 -14.53
C ILE A 239 18.57 -11.96 -15.23
#